data_216dd723901ffc4d33cdf913816f918f
#
_entry.id   216dd723901ffc4d33cdf913816f918f
#
_cell.length_a   1.000
_cell.length_b   1.000
_cell.length_c   1.000
_cell.angle_alpha   90.00
_cell.angle_beta   90.00
_cell.angle_gamma   90.00
#
_symmetry.space_group_name_H-M   'P 1'
#
loop_
_entity.id
_entity.type
_entity.pdbx_description
1 polymer ?
#
loop_
_entity_poly.entity_id
_entity_poly.type
_entity_poly.pdbx_seq_one_letter_code
_entity_poly.pdbx_strand_id
1 'polypeptide(L)'
;VPGHWHIEVANVLRGAVRAKRATASERDGYLADLSRMPTKIDAQTIERVWSDTIELSDRHDLTIYDAVYLELARRLQLPLATLDKQLIAAAPSEGVAVLP
;
A
#
# COMPACT_ATOMS: atom_id res chain seq x y z
N VAL A 1 6.75 5.23 -1.15
CA VAL A 1 5.33 4.84 -1.25
C VAL A 1 4.78 5.20 -2.62
N PRO A 2 3.79 4.47 -3.12
CA PRO A 2 3.09 4.85 -4.34
C PRO A 2 2.36 6.19 -4.16
N GLY A 3 2.08 6.87 -5.29
CA GLY A 3 1.45 8.19 -5.26
C GLY A 3 0.04 8.20 -4.65
N HIS A 4 -0.67 7.06 -4.67
CA HIS A 4 -2.02 6.96 -4.12
C HIS A 4 -2.05 6.59 -2.62
N TRP A 5 -0.89 6.37 -1.99
CA TRP A 5 -0.80 5.97 -0.58
C TRP A 5 -1.51 6.95 0.36
N HIS A 6 -1.32 8.24 0.15
CA HIS A 6 -1.96 9.26 0.98
C HIS A 6 -3.48 9.19 0.91
N ILE A 7 -4.01 8.93 -0.28
CA ILE A 7 -5.45 8.80 -0.50
C ILE A 7 -5.99 7.56 0.19
N GLU A 8 -5.29 6.43 0.08
CA GLU A 8 -5.70 5.19 0.73
C GLU A 8 -5.69 5.30 2.26
N VAL A 9 -4.65 5.91 2.82
CA VAL A 9 -4.56 6.14 4.28
C VAL A 9 -5.74 6.99 4.75
N ALA A 10 -6.02 8.09 4.06
CA ALA A 10 -7.15 8.94 4.39
C ALA A 10 -8.48 8.18 4.32
N ASN A 11 -8.65 7.35 3.30
CA ASN A 11 -9.86 6.56 3.12
C ASN A 11 -10.05 5.53 4.24
N VAL A 12 -9.00 4.84 4.63
CA VAL A 12 -9.03 3.87 5.73
C VAL A 12 -9.38 4.54 7.04
N LEU A 13 -8.76 5.67 7.35
CA LEU A 13 -9.01 6.40 8.60
C LEU A 13 -10.41 6.99 8.64
N ARG A 14 -10.89 7.52 7.52
CA ARG A 14 -12.27 8.00 7.42
C ARG A 14 -13.27 6.86 7.64
N GLY A 15 -13.01 5.69 7.05
CA GLY A 15 -13.82 4.50 7.24
C GLY A 15 -13.86 4.05 8.70
N ALA A 16 -12.74 4.10 9.40
CA ALA A 16 -12.67 3.76 10.83
C ALA A 16 -13.54 4.69 11.69
N VAL A 17 -13.56 5.99 11.39
CA VAL A 17 -14.41 6.95 12.09
C VAL A 17 -15.90 6.67 11.80
N ARG A 18 -16.25 6.43 10.55
CA ARG A 18 -17.63 6.11 10.17
C ARG A 18 -18.11 4.82 10.81
N ALA A 19 -17.26 3.82 10.96
CA ALA A 19 -17.57 2.54 11.60
C ALA A 19 -17.45 2.61 13.12
N LYS A 20 -17.19 3.78 13.69
CA LYS A 20 -17.06 4.02 15.15
C LYS A 20 -15.92 3.20 15.79
N ARG A 21 -14.88 2.87 15.01
CA ARG A 21 -13.67 2.20 15.53
C ARG A 21 -12.61 3.21 15.97
N ALA A 22 -12.75 4.45 15.55
CA ALA A 22 -11.88 5.56 15.95
C ALA A 22 -12.71 6.84 16.04
N THR A 23 -12.27 7.79 16.86
CA THR A 23 -12.85 9.14 16.90
C THR A 23 -12.19 10.05 15.86
N ALA A 24 -12.85 11.15 15.52
CA ALA A 24 -12.25 12.16 14.65
C ALA A 24 -10.94 12.72 15.23
N SER A 25 -10.88 12.89 16.55
CA SER A 25 -9.68 13.36 17.24
C SER A 25 -8.52 12.35 17.11
N GLU A 26 -8.81 11.06 17.29
CA GLU A 26 -7.80 10.00 17.11
C GLU A 26 -7.30 9.97 15.66
N ARG A 27 -8.21 10.06 14.68
CA ARG A 27 -7.86 10.14 13.26
C ARG A 27 -6.91 11.29 12.99
N ASP A 28 -7.23 12.48 13.50
CA ASP A 28 -6.41 13.67 13.27
C ASP A 28 -5.03 13.52 13.90
N GLY A 29 -4.94 12.84 15.04
CA GLY A 29 -3.67 12.49 15.67
C GLY A 29 -2.82 11.55 14.81
N TYR A 30 -3.43 10.51 14.25
CA TYR A 30 -2.73 9.58 13.34
C TYR A 30 -2.22 10.30 12.08
N LEU A 31 -3.05 11.16 11.49
CA LEU A 31 -2.64 11.94 10.32
C LEU A 31 -1.49 12.89 10.62
N ALA A 32 -1.50 13.52 11.78
CA ALA A 32 -0.41 14.37 12.22
C ALA A 32 0.90 13.59 12.39
N ASP A 33 0.82 12.40 12.99
CA ASP A 33 1.99 11.53 13.17
C ASP A 33 2.54 11.06 11.82
N LEU A 34 1.67 10.61 10.92
CA LEU A 34 2.07 10.14 9.59
C LEU A 34 2.68 11.27 8.76
N SER A 35 2.18 12.51 8.91
CA SER A 35 2.71 13.66 8.17
C SER A 35 4.15 14.02 8.55
N ARG A 36 4.60 13.59 9.73
CA ARG A 36 5.98 13.80 10.20
C ARG A 36 6.93 12.70 9.74
N MET A 37 6.43 11.59 9.23
CA MET A 37 7.27 10.49 8.76
C MET A 37 7.94 10.85 7.43
N PRO A 38 9.26 10.56 7.28
CA PRO A 38 9.95 10.84 6.02
C PRO A 38 9.54 9.80 4.97
N THR A 39 8.49 10.10 4.20
CA THR A 39 8.05 9.25 3.10
C THR A 39 8.44 9.87 1.77
N LYS A 40 8.77 9.01 0.80
CA LYS A 40 9.02 9.43 -0.58
C LYS A 40 7.97 8.83 -1.49
N ILE A 41 7.41 9.66 -2.38
CA ILE A 41 6.53 9.20 -3.44
C ILE A 41 7.40 8.65 -4.57
N ASP A 42 7.14 7.41 -4.98
CA ASP A 42 7.84 6.79 -6.08
C ASP A 42 7.34 7.35 -7.41
N ALA A 43 8.25 7.95 -8.17
CA ALA A 43 7.91 8.58 -9.45
C ALA A 43 7.67 7.57 -10.58
N GLN A 44 8.15 6.33 -10.45
CA GLN A 44 8.03 5.31 -11.49
C GLN A 44 6.79 4.45 -11.39
N THR A 45 6.05 4.52 -10.28
CA THR A 45 4.86 3.70 -10.06
C THR A 45 3.85 3.86 -11.20
N ILE A 46 3.54 5.08 -11.59
CA ILE A 46 2.55 5.37 -12.63
C ILE A 46 2.99 4.81 -13.98
N GLU A 47 4.27 4.91 -14.30
CA GLU A 47 4.82 4.37 -15.56
C GLU A 47 4.68 2.85 -15.66
N ARG A 48 4.65 2.16 -14.52
CA ARG A 48 4.61 0.69 -14.45
C ARG A 48 3.20 0.12 -14.41
N VAL A 49 2.17 0.96 -14.21
CA VAL A 49 0.80 0.47 -14.00
C VAL A 49 0.30 -0.35 -15.19
N TRP A 50 0.58 0.07 -16.40
CA TRP A 50 0.10 -0.59 -17.61
C TRP A 50 1.00 -1.73 -18.10
N SER A 51 2.05 -2.03 -17.40
CA SER A 51 2.97 -3.12 -17.74
C SER A 51 3.17 -4.07 -16.57
N ASP A 52 4.21 -3.89 -15.77
CA ASP A 52 4.58 -4.81 -14.69
C ASP A 52 3.47 -4.97 -13.66
N THR A 53 2.79 -3.87 -13.30
CA THR A 53 1.74 -3.89 -12.29
C THR A 53 0.54 -4.73 -12.74
N ILE A 54 0.09 -4.53 -13.97
CA ILE A 54 -1.06 -5.28 -14.48
C ILE A 54 -0.74 -6.78 -14.58
N GLU A 55 0.50 -7.13 -14.92
CA GLU A 55 0.94 -8.53 -14.96
C GLU A 55 0.90 -9.17 -13.57
N LEU A 56 1.35 -8.46 -12.53
CA LEU A 56 1.26 -8.94 -11.15
C LEU A 56 -0.18 -9.08 -10.69
N SER A 57 -1.04 -8.13 -11.06
CA SER A 57 -2.47 -8.19 -10.78
C SER A 57 -3.09 -9.46 -11.36
N ASP A 58 -2.83 -9.75 -12.64
CA ASP A 58 -3.34 -10.94 -13.30
C ASP A 58 -2.79 -12.23 -12.68
N ARG A 59 -1.48 -12.26 -12.43
CA ARG A 59 -0.80 -13.47 -11.93
C ARG A 59 -1.30 -13.89 -10.55
N HIS A 60 -1.59 -12.92 -9.67
CA HIS A 60 -1.93 -13.18 -8.29
C HIS A 60 -3.38 -12.85 -7.92
N ASP A 61 -4.18 -12.48 -8.91
CA ASP A 61 -5.57 -12.06 -8.71
C ASP A 61 -5.68 -10.95 -7.66
N LEU A 62 -4.83 -9.96 -7.79
CA LEU A 62 -4.82 -8.77 -6.94
C LEU A 62 -5.56 -7.64 -7.65
N THR A 63 -6.12 -6.72 -6.85
CA THR A 63 -6.53 -5.43 -7.42
C THR A 63 -5.30 -4.68 -7.94
N ILE A 64 -5.50 -3.76 -8.87
CA ILE A 64 -4.39 -2.91 -9.35
C ILE A 64 -3.80 -2.12 -8.17
N TYR A 65 -4.64 -1.64 -7.26
CA TYR A 65 -4.16 -0.89 -6.08
C TYR A 65 -3.22 -1.72 -5.21
N ASP A 66 -3.53 -2.99 -4.96
CA ASP A 66 -2.66 -3.88 -4.20
C ASP A 66 -1.42 -4.28 -5.00
N ALA A 67 -1.58 -4.54 -6.29
CA ALA A 67 -0.47 -4.90 -7.17
C ALA A 67 0.58 -3.78 -7.27
N VAL A 68 0.17 -2.52 -7.15
CA VAL A 68 1.10 -1.37 -7.13
C VAL A 68 2.08 -1.49 -5.97
N TYR A 69 1.63 -1.87 -4.78
CA TYR A 69 2.53 -2.05 -3.63
C TYR A 69 3.50 -3.19 -3.83
N LEU A 70 3.03 -4.29 -4.39
CA LEU A 70 3.88 -5.45 -4.67
C LEU A 70 4.93 -5.12 -5.75
N GLU A 71 4.55 -4.42 -6.79
CA GLU A 71 5.47 -3.98 -7.85
C GLU A 71 6.57 -3.09 -7.27
N LEU A 72 6.20 -2.10 -6.48
CA LEU A 72 7.15 -1.18 -5.87
C LEU A 72 8.14 -1.90 -4.95
N ALA A 73 7.65 -2.77 -4.08
CA ALA A 73 8.49 -3.55 -3.18
C ALA A 73 9.47 -4.44 -3.94
N ARG A 74 8.98 -5.12 -4.99
CA ARG A 74 9.80 -5.99 -5.84
C ARG A 74 10.89 -5.19 -6.58
N ARG A 75 10.52 -4.11 -7.20
CA ARG A 75 11.43 -3.29 -8.00
C ARG A 75 12.54 -2.65 -7.16
N LEU A 76 12.20 -2.16 -5.98
CA LEU A 76 13.17 -1.52 -5.08
C LEU A 76 13.81 -2.51 -4.10
N GLN A 77 13.45 -3.79 -4.15
CA GLN A 77 13.96 -4.82 -3.25
C GLN A 77 13.75 -4.46 -1.76
N LEU A 78 12.55 -3.98 -1.47
CA LEU A 78 12.14 -3.61 -0.12
C LEU A 78 11.13 -4.61 0.43
N PRO A 79 11.10 -4.80 1.75
CA PRO A 79 10.04 -5.61 2.35
C PRO A 79 8.69 -4.88 2.26
N LEU A 80 7.63 -5.67 2.27
CA LEU A 80 6.26 -5.18 2.20
C LEU A 80 5.59 -5.30 3.57
N ALA A 81 5.05 -4.19 4.07
CA ALA A 81 4.25 -4.18 5.29
C ALA A 81 2.77 -4.20 4.89
N THR A 82 2.09 -5.30 5.19
CA THR A 82 0.68 -5.48 4.85
C THR A 82 0.02 -6.47 5.77
N LEU A 83 -1.28 -6.30 5.99
CA LEU A 83 -2.14 -7.28 6.65
C LEU A 83 -3.06 -7.97 5.63
N ASP A 84 -3.03 -7.58 4.38
CA ASP A 84 -3.85 -8.17 3.33
C ASP A 84 -3.37 -9.59 3.01
N LYS A 85 -4.31 -10.55 3.11
CA LYS A 85 -3.98 -11.98 2.95
C LYS A 85 -3.51 -12.32 1.54
N GLN A 86 -4.06 -11.67 0.53
CA GLN A 86 -3.69 -11.93 -0.86
C GLN A 86 -2.28 -11.41 -1.16
N LEU A 87 -1.92 -10.24 -0.64
CA LEU A 87 -0.56 -9.70 -0.74
C LEU A 87 0.45 -10.56 0.03
N ILE A 88 0.09 -11.00 1.24
CA ILE A 88 0.95 -11.89 2.03
C ILE A 88 1.23 -13.18 1.27
N ALA A 89 0.22 -13.73 0.59
CA ALA A 89 0.37 -14.96 -0.20
C ALA A 89 1.21 -14.75 -1.47
N ALA A 90 1.04 -13.60 -2.14
CA ALA A 90 1.69 -13.31 -3.40
C ALA A 90 3.16 -12.90 -3.26
N ALA A 91 3.50 -12.16 -2.24
CA ALA A 91 4.81 -11.52 -2.08
C ALA A 91 6.00 -12.50 -2.12
N PRO A 92 5.98 -13.65 -1.42
CA PRO A 92 7.14 -14.56 -1.44
C PRO A 92 7.45 -15.10 -2.82
N SER A 93 6.46 -15.37 -3.66
CA SER A 93 6.66 -15.89 -5.02
C SER A 93 7.31 -14.85 -5.94
N GLU A 94 7.25 -13.57 -5.58
CA GLU A 94 7.91 -12.48 -6.29
C GLU A 94 9.23 -12.05 -5.64
N GLY A 95 9.71 -12.81 -4.66
CA GLY A 95 10.94 -12.49 -3.95
C GLY A 95 10.82 -11.33 -2.96
N VAL A 96 9.62 -11.02 -2.54
CA VAL A 96 9.35 -9.91 -1.60
C VAL A 96 9.08 -10.47 -0.21
N ALA A 97 9.86 -10.01 0.77
CA ALA A 97 9.64 -10.36 2.17
C ALA A 97 8.46 -9.58 2.73
N VAL A 98 7.66 -10.22 3.56
CA VAL A 98 6.55 -9.57 4.27
C VAL A 98 6.98 -9.32 5.71
N LEU A 99 6.79 -8.08 6.17
CA LEU A 99 7.06 -7.74 7.57
C LEU A 99 5.97 -8.29 8.48
N PRO A 100 6.36 -8.80 9.66
CA PRO A 100 5.39 -9.32 10.64
C PRO A 100 4.48 -8.25 11.22
#